data_71aac263239206604999abd0f0f97f8e
#
_entry.id   71aac263239206604999abd0f0f97f8e
#
_cell.length_a   1.000
_cell.length_b   1.000
_cell.length_c   1.000
_cell.angle_alpha   90.00
_cell.angle_beta   90.00
_cell.angle_gamma   90.00
#
_symmetry.space_group_name_H-M   'P 1'
#
loop_
_entity.id
_entity.type
_entity.pdbx_description
1 polymer ?
#
loop_
_entity_poly.entity_id
_entity_poly.type
_entity_poly.pdbx_seq_one_letter_code
_entity_poly.pdbx_strand_id
1 'polypeptide(L)'
;AADDIDSIDLTLDAQDSKWLWGWMPQKGATLYPRLLGHDWERPGDERAIDCGLFVVDDVNYTDTPTTLQLGGVSKPSDSNFSETDRKVTWKNTSIKRIGQTIAARYGLGFTYDAEDYDIECDEQDGADSSYYNTLCQNYGLVLKVYARRLWVYDREAYKAKRAVRTFDRTDIIRGSLSWTTTLSGTYTGGTFDYTDADKDCDISCKVGGGTHIKSVNRRAISVQDAAVQLCAELNRANHGTIKLRFTVPGDW
;
A
#
# COMPACT_ATOMS: atom_id res chain seq x y z
N ALA A 1 -1.25 -1.18 5.57
CA ALA A 1 -0.38 -2.11 4.81
C ALA A 1 0.33 -1.36 3.68
N ALA A 2 1.51 -1.83 3.26
CA ALA A 2 2.34 -1.09 2.29
C ALA A 2 1.77 -1.07 0.86
N ASP A 3 0.90 -1.97 0.52
CA ASP A 3 0.27 -2.08 -0.82
C ASP A 3 -1.26 -1.99 -0.72
N ASP A 4 -1.75 -1.25 0.27
CA ASP A 4 -3.17 -1.19 0.57
C ASP A 4 -3.60 0.23 0.97
N ILE A 5 -4.89 0.48 0.87
CA ILE A 5 -5.51 1.73 1.33
C ILE A 5 -5.54 1.69 2.85
N ASP A 6 -5.10 2.76 3.50
CA ASP A 6 -5.22 2.87 4.96
C ASP A 6 -6.69 2.92 5.35
N SER A 7 -7.04 2.18 6.39
CA SER A 7 -8.37 2.19 6.99
C SER A 7 -8.30 2.57 8.46
N ILE A 8 -9.40 3.05 8.97
CA ILE A 8 -9.61 3.31 10.39
C ILE A 8 -10.97 2.78 10.80
N ASP A 9 -11.01 2.10 11.93
CA ASP A 9 -12.23 1.60 12.56
C ASP A 9 -12.40 2.26 13.93
N LEU A 10 -13.49 2.96 14.12
CA LEU A 10 -13.84 3.62 15.36
C LEU A 10 -15.10 2.98 15.94
N THR A 11 -15.07 2.64 17.22
CA THR A 11 -16.25 2.21 17.97
C THR A 11 -16.58 3.29 18.99
N LEU A 12 -17.77 3.86 18.87
CA LEU A 12 -18.27 4.92 19.71
C LEU A 12 -19.40 4.41 20.60
N ASP A 13 -19.47 4.90 21.83
CA ASP A 13 -20.65 4.72 22.68
C ASP A 13 -21.81 5.54 22.10
N ALA A 14 -22.94 4.90 21.89
CA ALA A 14 -24.11 5.48 21.27
C ALA A 14 -25.36 5.49 22.16
N GLN A 15 -25.19 5.36 23.50
CA GLN A 15 -26.30 5.25 24.45
C GLN A 15 -27.25 6.45 24.45
N ASP A 16 -26.78 7.64 24.08
CA ASP A 16 -27.60 8.84 24.07
C ASP A 16 -28.47 9.05 22.81
N SER A 17 -28.49 8.07 21.91
CA SER A 17 -29.27 8.06 20.66
C SER A 17 -29.01 9.21 19.67
N LYS A 18 -28.07 10.12 19.96
CA LYS A 18 -27.74 11.25 19.05
C LYS A 18 -27.27 10.76 17.69
N TRP A 19 -26.57 9.64 17.69
CA TRP A 19 -26.02 9.01 16.48
C TRP A 19 -27.06 8.45 15.53
N LEU A 20 -28.29 8.20 15.99
CA LEU A 20 -29.39 7.73 15.13
C LEU A 20 -30.05 8.84 14.33
N TRP A 21 -29.85 10.10 14.72
CA TRP A 21 -30.57 11.23 14.13
C TRP A 21 -29.63 12.36 13.68
N GLY A 22 -29.39 13.33 14.50
CA GLY A 22 -28.70 14.55 14.11
C GLY A 22 -27.19 14.41 13.90
N TRP A 23 -26.58 13.40 14.53
CA TRP A 23 -25.12 13.17 14.49
C TRP A 23 -24.74 11.96 13.64
N MET A 24 -25.66 11.32 12.97
CA MET A 24 -25.37 10.20 12.10
C MET A 24 -24.41 10.64 10.97
N PRO A 25 -23.18 10.13 10.92
CA PRO A 25 -22.27 10.46 9.83
C PRO A 25 -22.81 9.89 8.51
N GLN A 26 -22.75 10.71 7.46
CA GLN A 26 -23.13 10.24 6.14
C GLN A 26 -21.95 9.53 5.48
N LYS A 27 -22.24 8.49 4.69
CA LYS A 27 -21.24 7.87 3.81
C LYS A 27 -20.65 8.92 2.88
N GLY A 28 -19.33 8.91 2.72
CA GLY A 28 -18.61 9.94 1.96
C GLY A 28 -18.25 11.18 2.78
N ALA A 29 -18.70 11.30 4.03
CA ALA A 29 -18.26 12.38 4.92
C ALA A 29 -16.76 12.27 5.23
N THR A 30 -16.12 13.40 5.45
CA THR A 30 -14.70 13.45 5.82
C THR A 30 -14.52 13.20 7.31
N LEU A 31 -13.61 12.30 7.66
CA LEU A 31 -13.22 11.97 9.01
C LEU A 31 -11.76 12.38 9.26
N TYR A 32 -11.51 13.13 10.33
CA TYR A 32 -10.19 13.61 10.72
C TYR A 32 -9.85 13.18 12.15
N PRO A 33 -9.45 11.91 12.35
CA PRO A 33 -9.19 11.39 13.69
C PRO A 33 -7.88 11.94 14.25
N ARG A 34 -7.88 12.25 15.54
CA ARG A 34 -6.69 12.64 16.31
C ARG A 34 -6.65 11.84 17.60
N LEU A 35 -5.50 11.30 17.91
CA LEU A 35 -5.23 10.75 19.24
C LEU A 35 -4.65 11.86 20.12
N LEU A 36 -5.25 12.06 21.27
CA LEU A 36 -4.80 13.05 22.26
C LEU A 36 -4.30 12.31 23.49
N GLY A 37 -3.07 12.57 23.88
CA GLY A 37 -2.47 12.11 25.13
C GLY A 37 -2.42 13.27 26.12
N HIS A 38 -3.03 13.08 27.26
CA HIS A 38 -2.96 14.03 28.38
C HIS A 38 -2.15 13.41 29.51
N ASP A 39 -1.29 14.22 30.14
CA ASP A 39 -0.46 13.79 31.28
C ASP A 39 0.39 12.54 31.01
N TRP A 40 0.90 12.37 29.78
CA TRP A 40 1.56 11.16 29.34
C TRP A 40 2.89 10.90 30.07
N GLU A 41 3.78 11.88 30.10
CA GLU A 41 5.06 11.80 30.82
C GLU A 41 5.06 12.61 32.11
N ARG A 42 4.34 13.73 32.14
CA ARG A 42 4.25 14.65 33.26
C ARG A 42 2.86 15.27 33.33
N PRO A 43 2.40 15.69 34.53
CA PRO A 43 1.18 16.46 34.65
C PRO A 43 1.24 17.73 33.77
N GLY A 44 0.22 17.92 32.94
CA GLY A 44 0.11 19.02 31.98
C GLY A 44 0.77 18.76 30.61
N ASP A 45 1.36 17.58 30.37
CA ASP A 45 1.89 17.19 29.05
C ASP A 45 0.72 16.86 28.12
N GLU A 46 0.63 17.57 27.00
CA GLU A 46 -0.37 17.34 25.96
C GLU A 46 0.32 16.97 24.66
N ARG A 47 -0.04 15.85 24.11
CA ARG A 47 0.46 15.37 22.82
C ARG A 47 -0.67 15.00 21.90
N ALA A 48 -0.48 15.18 20.61
CA ALA A 48 -1.45 14.83 19.60
C ALA A 48 -0.81 14.11 18.43
N ILE A 49 -1.45 13.03 17.98
CA ILE A 49 -1.12 12.35 16.73
C ILE A 49 -2.28 12.55 15.77
N ASP A 50 -2.00 13.17 14.62
CA ASP A 50 -2.95 13.27 13.53
C ASP A 50 -2.92 11.95 12.76
N CYS A 51 -4.06 11.23 12.76
CA CYS A 51 -4.15 9.93 12.09
C CYS A 51 -4.36 10.04 10.57
N GLY A 52 -4.50 11.26 10.05
CA GLY A 52 -4.71 11.51 8.63
C GLY A 52 -6.17 11.79 8.28
N LEU A 53 -6.43 11.83 6.97
CA LEU A 53 -7.74 12.12 6.42
C LEU A 53 -8.38 10.85 5.87
N PHE A 54 -9.58 10.54 6.29
CA PHE A 54 -10.37 9.39 5.86
C PHE A 54 -11.73 9.83 5.32
N VAL A 55 -12.34 8.97 4.54
CA VAL A 55 -13.71 9.11 4.08
C VAL A 55 -14.53 8.01 4.74
N VAL A 56 -15.66 8.35 5.33
CA VAL A 56 -16.58 7.39 5.95
C VAL A 56 -17.13 6.46 4.86
N ASP A 57 -16.82 5.18 4.99
CA ASP A 57 -17.23 4.13 4.06
C ASP A 57 -18.37 3.30 4.64
N ASP A 58 -18.23 2.88 5.89
CA ASP A 58 -19.20 2.08 6.62
C ASP A 58 -19.67 2.76 7.90
N VAL A 59 -20.98 2.65 8.14
CA VAL A 59 -21.60 3.07 9.39
C VAL A 59 -22.49 1.94 9.86
N ASN A 60 -22.22 1.40 11.03
CA ASN A 60 -22.99 0.30 11.63
C ASN A 60 -23.42 0.66 13.05
N TYR A 61 -24.72 0.68 13.31
CA TYR A 61 -25.30 0.90 14.63
C TYR A 61 -25.79 -0.43 15.21
N THR A 62 -25.39 -0.71 16.44
CA THR A 62 -25.82 -1.89 17.20
C THR A 62 -26.52 -1.45 18.47
N ASP A 63 -27.67 -2.05 18.76
CA ASP A 63 -28.50 -1.68 19.92
C ASP A 63 -28.05 -2.34 21.22
N THR A 64 -27.46 -3.54 21.17
CA THR A 64 -27.00 -4.25 22.37
C THR A 64 -25.65 -4.92 22.16
N PRO A 65 -24.54 -4.35 22.70
CA PRO A 65 -24.45 -3.05 23.38
C PRO A 65 -24.68 -1.90 22.38
N THR A 66 -25.18 -0.78 22.89
CA THR A 66 -25.49 0.38 22.06
C THR A 66 -24.21 1.06 21.61
N THR A 67 -23.77 0.75 20.40
CA THR A 67 -22.53 1.25 19.80
C THR A 67 -22.72 1.70 18.36
N LEU A 68 -21.94 2.69 17.96
CA LEU A 68 -21.77 3.08 16.56
C LEU A 68 -20.36 2.71 16.10
N GLN A 69 -20.27 1.91 15.06
CA GLN A 69 -19.01 1.60 14.39
C GLN A 69 -18.91 2.44 13.12
N LEU A 70 -17.81 3.12 12.97
CA LEU A 70 -17.46 3.92 11.80
C LEU A 70 -16.23 3.35 11.16
N GLY A 71 -16.37 2.82 9.94
CA GLY A 71 -15.26 2.46 9.07
C GLY A 71 -14.91 3.66 8.18
N GLY A 72 -13.64 4.02 8.14
CA GLY A 72 -13.12 5.05 7.25
C GLY A 72 -11.96 4.54 6.40
N VAL A 73 -11.87 5.00 5.16
CA VAL A 73 -10.80 4.63 4.22
C VAL A 73 -10.10 5.87 3.69
N SER A 74 -8.79 5.80 3.51
CA SER A 74 -7.98 6.92 2.99
C SER A 74 -7.95 6.96 1.46
N LYS A 75 -9.10 6.70 0.83
CA LYS A 75 -9.27 6.83 -0.64
C LYS A 75 -9.91 8.18 -0.99
N PRO A 76 -9.82 8.64 -2.24
CA PRO A 76 -10.63 9.76 -2.69
C PRO A 76 -12.11 9.47 -2.42
N SER A 77 -12.87 10.50 -2.04
CA SER A 77 -14.33 10.42 -1.92
C SER A 77 -15.02 10.17 -3.27
N ASP A 78 -14.30 10.39 -4.37
CA ASP A 78 -14.71 10.01 -5.71
C ASP A 78 -14.35 8.53 -5.92
N SER A 79 -15.38 7.68 -5.93
CA SER A 79 -15.29 6.23 -6.14
C SER A 79 -14.66 5.85 -7.49
N ASN A 80 -14.64 6.78 -8.45
CA ASN A 80 -14.12 6.53 -9.79
C ASN A 80 -12.67 6.05 -9.84
N PHE A 81 -11.86 6.38 -8.83
CA PHE A 81 -10.45 5.93 -8.75
C PHE A 81 -10.32 4.40 -8.67
N SER A 82 -11.22 3.72 -7.97
CA SER A 82 -11.16 2.27 -7.73
C SER A 82 -12.29 1.49 -8.42
N GLU A 83 -13.33 2.15 -8.92
CA GLU A 83 -14.54 1.48 -9.39
C GLU A 83 -14.83 1.70 -10.88
N THR A 84 -14.20 2.70 -11.50
CA THR A 84 -14.42 2.97 -12.93
C THR A 84 -13.34 2.34 -13.78
N ASP A 85 -13.72 1.33 -14.55
CA ASP A 85 -12.83 0.72 -15.55
C ASP A 85 -12.54 1.69 -16.70
N ARG A 86 -11.27 1.69 -17.10
CA ARG A 86 -10.79 2.50 -18.22
C ARG A 86 -9.96 1.64 -19.16
N LYS A 87 -10.09 1.94 -20.44
CA LYS A 87 -9.22 1.38 -21.49
C LYS A 87 -8.33 2.50 -22.01
N VAL A 88 -7.06 2.43 -21.67
CA VAL A 88 -6.07 3.43 -22.04
C VAL A 88 -4.82 2.73 -22.54
N THR A 89 -4.30 3.16 -23.67
CA THR A 89 -2.97 2.71 -24.13
C THR A 89 -1.94 3.78 -23.78
N TRP A 90 -1.02 3.43 -22.92
CA TRP A 90 0.11 4.27 -22.52
C TRP A 90 1.27 4.02 -23.49
N LYS A 91 1.80 5.07 -24.12
CA LYS A 91 2.91 4.97 -25.07
C LYS A 91 3.99 5.99 -24.78
N ASN A 92 5.26 5.57 -24.90
CA ASN A 92 6.45 6.42 -24.74
C ASN A 92 6.35 7.32 -23.49
N THR A 93 6.12 6.72 -22.36
CA THR A 93 5.89 7.38 -21.07
C THR A 93 6.77 6.74 -19.99
N SER A 94 6.53 7.09 -18.73
CA SER A 94 7.19 6.46 -17.58
C SER A 94 6.20 6.20 -16.46
N ILE A 95 6.58 5.32 -15.51
CA ILE A 95 5.75 5.00 -14.34
C ILE A 95 5.38 6.27 -13.59
N LYS A 96 6.33 7.17 -13.39
CA LYS A 96 6.11 8.46 -12.74
C LYS A 96 5.10 9.33 -13.48
N ARG A 97 5.19 9.44 -14.81
CA ARG A 97 4.25 10.25 -15.62
C ARG A 97 2.85 9.67 -15.63
N ILE A 98 2.73 8.36 -15.69
CA ILE A 98 1.44 7.67 -15.55
C ILE A 98 0.81 8.04 -14.20
N GLY A 99 1.55 7.90 -13.10
CA GLY A 99 1.08 8.25 -11.77
C GLY A 99 0.68 9.72 -11.62
N GLN A 100 1.45 10.64 -12.21
CA GLN A 100 1.08 12.07 -12.24
C GLN A 100 -0.23 12.32 -12.98
N THR A 101 -0.42 11.66 -14.12
CA THR A 101 -1.65 11.80 -14.92
C THR A 101 -2.86 11.25 -14.15
N ILE A 102 -2.71 10.09 -13.52
CA ILE A 102 -3.76 9.49 -12.70
C ILE A 102 -4.06 10.39 -11.49
N ALA A 103 -3.05 10.84 -10.75
CA ALA A 103 -3.23 11.72 -9.61
C ALA A 103 -3.97 13.02 -9.99
N ALA A 104 -3.58 13.65 -11.09
CA ALA A 104 -4.22 14.87 -11.59
C ALA A 104 -5.68 14.66 -11.95
N ARG A 105 -6.07 13.48 -12.49
CA ARG A 105 -7.46 13.14 -12.85
C ARG A 105 -8.38 13.18 -11.64
N TYR A 106 -7.89 12.82 -10.45
CA TYR A 106 -8.68 12.77 -9.21
C TYR A 106 -8.34 13.90 -8.23
N GLY A 107 -7.60 14.92 -8.66
CA GLY A 107 -7.22 16.03 -7.79
C GLY A 107 -6.37 15.60 -6.58
N LEU A 108 -5.57 14.54 -6.76
CA LEU A 108 -4.70 14.02 -5.72
C LEU A 108 -3.30 14.65 -5.81
N GLY A 109 -2.65 14.85 -4.67
CA GLY A 109 -1.22 15.11 -4.64
C GLY A 109 -0.44 13.90 -5.17
N PHE A 110 0.78 14.11 -5.64
CA PHE A 110 1.66 13.04 -6.11
C PHE A 110 3.06 13.19 -5.53
N THR A 111 3.61 12.12 -5.00
CA THR A 111 5.00 12.03 -4.53
C THR A 111 5.61 10.75 -5.07
N TYR A 112 6.80 10.86 -5.66
CA TYR A 112 7.52 9.74 -6.25
C TYR A 112 8.96 9.74 -5.73
N ASP A 113 9.29 8.77 -4.89
CA ASP A 113 10.59 8.60 -4.23
C ASP A 113 11.20 7.26 -4.64
N ALA A 114 11.49 7.14 -5.94
CA ALA A 114 12.06 5.94 -6.55
C ALA A 114 12.74 6.28 -7.89
N GLU A 115 13.47 5.33 -8.44
CA GLU A 115 13.93 5.37 -9.82
C GLU A 115 12.73 5.34 -10.77
N ASP A 116 12.76 6.12 -11.84
CA ASP A 116 11.70 6.14 -12.84
C ASP A 116 12.04 5.15 -13.98
N TYR A 117 11.05 4.38 -14.39
CA TYR A 117 11.19 3.37 -15.43
C TYR A 117 10.37 3.75 -16.66
N ASP A 118 10.98 3.63 -17.83
CA ASP A 118 10.33 3.92 -19.09
C ASP A 118 9.33 2.82 -19.48
N ILE A 119 8.19 3.25 -19.99
CA ILE A 119 7.13 2.41 -20.53
C ILE A 119 6.96 2.73 -22.01
N GLU A 120 7.40 1.84 -22.88
CA GLU A 120 7.28 2.02 -24.33
C GLU A 120 5.82 1.90 -24.76
N CYS A 121 5.15 0.84 -24.33
CA CYS A 121 3.72 0.63 -24.55
C CYS A 121 3.15 -0.27 -23.48
N ASP A 122 2.05 0.13 -22.85
CA ASP A 122 1.30 -0.70 -21.91
C ASP A 122 -0.20 -0.43 -22.05
N GLU A 123 -1.00 -1.44 -21.82
CA GLU A 123 -2.45 -1.37 -21.97
C GLU A 123 -3.12 -1.48 -20.60
N GLN A 124 -3.82 -0.44 -20.24
CA GLN A 124 -4.70 -0.44 -19.10
C GLN A 124 -6.07 -0.98 -19.49
N ASP A 125 -6.54 -2.03 -18.82
CA ASP A 125 -7.92 -2.50 -18.85
C ASP A 125 -8.36 -2.72 -17.41
N GLY A 126 -9.13 -1.77 -16.87
CA GLY A 126 -9.55 -1.77 -15.47
C GLY A 126 -9.37 -0.41 -14.78
N ALA A 127 -9.67 -0.39 -13.49
CA ALA A 127 -9.63 0.84 -12.70
C ALA A 127 -8.19 1.39 -12.54
N ASP A 128 -8.08 2.71 -12.48
CA ASP A 128 -6.79 3.40 -12.36
C ASP A 128 -5.98 2.95 -11.14
N SER A 129 -6.65 2.67 -10.02
CA SER A 129 -5.98 2.21 -8.79
C SER A 129 -5.35 0.83 -8.95
N SER A 130 -6.08 -0.14 -9.46
CA SER A 130 -5.60 -1.52 -9.62
C SER A 130 -4.52 -1.60 -10.70
N TYR A 131 -4.72 -0.90 -11.81
CA TYR A 131 -3.72 -0.84 -12.89
C TYR A 131 -2.40 -0.26 -12.38
N TYR A 132 -2.45 0.95 -11.78
CA TYR A 132 -1.24 1.63 -11.36
C TYR A 132 -0.53 0.91 -10.21
N ASN A 133 -1.30 0.29 -9.29
CA ASN A 133 -0.71 -0.56 -8.25
C ASN A 133 0.02 -1.77 -8.84
N THR A 134 -0.59 -2.46 -9.81
CA THR A 134 0.04 -3.61 -10.50
C THR A 134 1.30 -3.17 -11.24
N LEU A 135 1.24 -2.04 -11.96
CA LEU A 135 2.40 -1.49 -12.64
C LEU A 135 3.54 -1.19 -11.67
N CYS A 136 3.27 -0.51 -10.56
CA CYS A 136 4.27 -0.25 -9.51
C CYS A 136 4.86 -1.55 -8.96
N GLN A 137 4.04 -2.53 -8.63
CA GLN A 137 4.48 -3.82 -8.10
C GLN A 137 5.39 -4.58 -9.07
N ASN A 138 5.15 -4.48 -10.37
CA ASN A 138 6.00 -5.11 -11.38
C ASN A 138 7.44 -4.61 -11.35
N TYR A 139 7.66 -3.40 -10.87
CA TYR A 139 8.98 -2.78 -10.73
C TYR A 139 9.47 -2.69 -9.26
N GLY A 140 8.85 -3.41 -8.34
CA GLY A 140 9.24 -3.43 -6.93
C GLY A 140 8.87 -2.17 -6.16
N LEU A 141 8.07 -1.31 -6.78
CA LEU A 141 7.58 -0.09 -6.18
C LEU A 141 6.33 -0.35 -5.35
N VAL A 142 6.12 0.47 -4.33
CA VAL A 142 4.94 0.45 -3.47
C VAL A 142 4.12 1.70 -3.75
N LEU A 143 2.84 1.50 -4.06
CA LEU A 143 1.86 2.57 -4.12
C LEU A 143 1.13 2.66 -2.78
N LYS A 144 1.08 3.85 -2.20
CA LYS A 144 0.29 4.16 -1.02
C LYS A 144 -0.62 5.35 -1.29
N VAL A 145 -1.88 5.22 -0.91
CA VAL A 145 -2.83 6.34 -0.93
C VAL A 145 -3.02 6.82 0.50
N TYR A 146 -2.58 8.06 0.79
CA TYR A 146 -2.66 8.64 2.11
C TYR A 146 -2.85 10.16 2.03
N ALA A 147 -3.71 10.71 2.86
CA ALA A 147 -3.97 12.14 2.97
C ALA A 147 -4.20 12.83 1.61
N ARG A 148 -5.04 12.24 0.74
CA ARG A 148 -5.32 12.70 -0.64
C ARG A 148 -4.09 12.81 -1.52
N ARG A 149 -3.11 11.93 -1.33
CA ARG A 149 -1.87 11.88 -2.10
C ARG A 149 -1.58 10.45 -2.51
N LEU A 150 -1.16 10.28 -3.75
CA LEU A 150 -0.50 9.06 -4.20
C LEU A 150 0.98 9.16 -3.86
N TRP A 151 1.47 8.22 -3.10
CA TRP A 151 2.88 8.12 -2.73
C TRP A 151 3.46 6.83 -3.30
N VAL A 152 4.47 6.96 -4.16
CA VAL A 152 5.20 5.84 -4.74
C VAL A 152 6.62 5.86 -4.20
N TYR A 153 7.10 4.72 -3.73
CA TYR A 153 8.46 4.57 -3.24
C TYR A 153 9.01 3.18 -3.51
N ASP A 154 10.34 3.06 -3.58
CA ASP A 154 11.03 1.78 -3.69
C ASP A 154 11.13 1.11 -2.32
N ARG A 155 10.57 -0.09 -2.20
CA ARG A 155 10.55 -0.88 -0.95
C ARG A 155 11.96 -1.25 -0.49
N GLU A 156 12.82 -1.71 -1.38
CA GLU A 156 14.15 -2.17 -1.02
C GLU A 156 15.07 -1.00 -0.66
N ALA A 157 14.95 0.12 -1.37
CA ALA A 157 15.64 1.35 -1.00
C ALA A 157 15.23 1.85 0.40
N TYR A 158 13.94 1.73 0.76
CA TYR A 158 13.48 2.06 2.10
C TYR A 158 14.00 1.12 3.18
N LYS A 159 14.08 -0.19 2.91
CA LYS A 159 14.69 -1.16 3.83
C LYS A 159 16.18 -0.89 4.08
N ALA A 160 16.89 -0.35 3.08
CA ALA A 160 18.30 0.01 3.19
C ALA A 160 18.55 1.30 4.01
N LYS A 161 17.52 2.12 4.25
CA LYS A 161 17.63 3.33 5.09
C LYS A 161 17.95 2.94 6.55
N ARG A 162 18.63 3.85 7.26
CA ARG A 162 18.88 3.68 8.69
C ARG A 162 17.57 3.47 9.44
N ALA A 163 17.55 2.49 10.35
CA ALA A 163 16.40 2.26 11.22
C ALA A 163 16.04 3.54 12.00
N VAL A 164 14.78 3.88 12.00
CA VAL A 164 14.24 5.04 12.74
C VAL A 164 14.17 4.71 14.22
N ARG A 165 13.87 3.44 14.55
CA ARG A 165 13.78 2.93 15.92
C ARG A 165 14.21 1.47 15.96
N THR A 166 14.84 1.09 17.07
CA THR A 166 15.17 -0.30 17.39
C THR A 166 14.39 -0.69 18.64
N PHE A 167 13.80 -1.89 18.62
CA PHE A 167 13.11 -2.46 19.76
C PHE A 167 13.92 -3.63 20.30
N ASP A 168 14.30 -3.55 21.58
CA ASP A 168 14.91 -4.64 22.29
C ASP A 168 13.85 -5.60 22.88
N ARG A 169 14.29 -6.77 23.35
CA ARG A 169 13.39 -7.74 23.96
C ARG A 169 12.65 -7.20 25.19
N THR A 170 13.24 -6.24 25.88
CA THR A 170 12.66 -5.55 27.04
C THR A 170 11.56 -4.57 26.69
N ASP A 171 11.56 -4.03 25.47
CA ASP A 171 10.51 -3.12 24.98
C ASP A 171 9.24 -3.87 24.58
N ILE A 172 9.35 -5.19 24.37
CA ILE A 172 8.26 -6.01 23.89
C ILE A 172 7.45 -6.55 25.07
N ILE A 173 6.13 -6.32 25.05
CA ILE A 173 5.23 -6.84 26.06
C ILE A 173 5.37 -8.36 26.12
N ARG A 174 5.59 -8.88 27.34
CA ARG A 174 5.78 -10.31 27.57
C ARG A 174 4.59 -11.12 27.06
N GLY A 175 4.89 -12.15 26.25
CA GLY A 175 3.86 -13.03 25.67
C GLY A 175 3.27 -12.54 24.34
N SER A 176 3.57 -11.31 23.89
CA SER A 176 3.06 -10.79 22.63
C SER A 176 3.91 -11.15 21.41
N LEU A 177 5.17 -11.58 21.63
CA LEU A 177 6.08 -11.91 20.52
C LEU A 177 5.70 -13.23 19.89
N SER A 178 5.39 -13.22 18.62
CA SER A 178 5.23 -14.40 17.78
C SER A 178 6.07 -14.28 16.52
N TRP A 179 6.64 -15.40 16.12
CA TRP A 179 7.44 -15.51 14.92
C TRP A 179 7.00 -16.73 14.11
N THR A 180 6.77 -16.53 12.84
CA THR A 180 6.39 -17.59 11.91
C THR A 180 7.30 -17.52 10.70
N THR A 181 7.82 -18.66 10.29
CA THR A 181 8.54 -18.81 9.02
C THR A 181 7.89 -19.91 8.19
N THR A 182 7.82 -19.71 6.88
CA THR A 182 7.31 -20.70 5.95
C THR A 182 8.26 -20.88 4.78
N LEU A 183 8.46 -22.11 4.36
CA LEU A 183 9.25 -22.45 3.18
C LEU A 183 8.38 -22.40 1.91
N SER A 184 7.08 -22.60 2.05
CA SER A 184 6.15 -22.54 0.92
C SER A 184 6.11 -21.14 0.31
N GLY A 185 6.26 -21.05 -1.00
CA GLY A 185 6.31 -19.78 -1.72
C GLY A 185 7.65 -19.05 -1.69
N THR A 186 8.70 -19.67 -1.12
CA THR A 186 10.05 -19.11 -1.17
C THR A 186 10.76 -19.55 -2.46
N TYR A 187 11.25 -18.58 -3.20
CA TYR A 187 11.98 -18.80 -4.45
C TYR A 187 13.45 -18.48 -4.28
N THR A 188 14.32 -19.37 -4.82
CA THR A 188 15.78 -19.20 -4.79
C THR A 188 16.31 -18.54 -6.06
N GLY A 189 15.47 -18.41 -7.07
CA GLY A 189 15.79 -17.76 -8.33
C GLY A 189 14.55 -17.65 -9.23
N GLY A 190 14.73 -17.06 -10.40
CA GLY A 190 13.67 -16.94 -11.38
C GLY A 190 14.20 -16.87 -12.80
N THR A 191 13.29 -17.08 -13.73
CA THR A 191 13.47 -16.88 -15.17
C THR A 191 12.44 -15.89 -15.67
N PHE A 192 12.85 -15.07 -16.60
CA PHE A 192 11.98 -14.14 -17.30
C PHE A 192 12.11 -14.42 -18.78
N ASP A 193 10.98 -14.65 -19.44
CA ASP A 193 10.95 -14.96 -20.86
C ASP A 193 9.81 -14.18 -21.50
N TYR A 194 10.13 -13.33 -22.48
CA TYR A 194 9.18 -12.53 -23.25
C TYR A 194 9.62 -12.43 -24.69
N THR A 195 8.71 -12.69 -25.62
CA THR A 195 8.91 -12.50 -27.05
C THR A 195 8.16 -11.26 -27.50
N ASP A 196 8.89 -10.26 -27.99
CA ASP A 196 8.32 -9.07 -28.62
C ASP A 196 8.07 -9.35 -30.10
N ALA A 197 6.82 -9.68 -30.43
CA ALA A 197 6.44 -10.02 -31.79
C ALA A 197 6.54 -8.84 -32.76
N ASP A 198 6.47 -7.60 -32.27
CA ASP A 198 6.57 -6.38 -33.10
C ASP A 198 8.01 -6.11 -33.50
N LYS A 199 8.97 -6.51 -32.66
CA LYS A 199 10.41 -6.30 -32.87
C LYS A 199 11.15 -7.56 -33.30
N ASP A 200 10.46 -8.70 -33.39
CA ASP A 200 11.05 -10.03 -33.65
C ASP A 200 12.27 -10.29 -32.73
N CYS A 201 12.08 -10.04 -31.43
CA CYS A 201 13.14 -10.09 -30.43
C CYS A 201 12.70 -10.87 -29.20
N ASP A 202 13.55 -11.80 -28.78
CA ASP A 202 13.38 -12.53 -27.53
C ASP A 202 14.16 -11.85 -26.39
N ILE A 203 13.46 -11.54 -25.31
CA ILE A 203 14.05 -11.00 -24.11
C ILE A 203 13.98 -12.07 -23.03
N SER A 204 15.13 -12.57 -22.61
CA SER A 204 15.22 -13.56 -21.54
C SER A 204 16.30 -13.19 -20.54
N CYS A 205 16.04 -13.45 -19.27
CA CYS A 205 17.06 -13.35 -18.23
C CYS A 205 16.80 -14.36 -17.11
N LYS A 206 17.85 -14.61 -16.33
CA LYS A 206 17.80 -15.48 -15.15
C LYS A 206 18.50 -14.80 -13.98
N VAL A 207 17.86 -14.85 -12.82
CA VAL A 207 18.38 -14.32 -11.57
C VAL A 207 18.37 -15.42 -10.52
N GLY A 208 19.47 -15.57 -9.76
CA GLY A 208 19.61 -16.62 -8.77
C GLY A 208 19.72 -18.03 -9.36
N GLY A 209 19.35 -19.05 -8.58
CA GLY A 209 19.42 -20.45 -8.98
C GLY A 209 18.84 -21.37 -7.90
N GLY A 210 19.02 -22.68 -8.07
CA GLY A 210 18.49 -23.69 -7.14
C GLY A 210 17.26 -24.40 -7.68
N THR A 211 16.47 -24.99 -6.79
CA THR A 211 15.34 -25.88 -7.15
C THR A 211 13.99 -25.17 -7.23
N HIS A 212 13.84 -24.04 -6.52
CA HIS A 212 12.60 -23.29 -6.49
C HIS A 212 12.74 -22.04 -7.37
N ILE A 213 12.42 -22.21 -8.66
CA ILE A 213 12.52 -21.16 -9.67
C ILE A 213 11.15 -20.63 -10.01
N LYS A 214 11.02 -19.28 -9.96
CA LYS A 214 9.82 -18.58 -10.42
C LYS A 214 9.96 -18.20 -11.88
N SER A 215 8.95 -18.54 -12.70
CA SER A 215 8.88 -18.08 -14.09
C SER A 215 8.00 -16.82 -14.16
N VAL A 216 8.47 -15.83 -14.91
CA VAL A 216 7.78 -14.58 -15.20
C VAL A 216 7.70 -14.42 -16.71
N ASN A 217 6.51 -14.14 -17.21
CA ASN A 217 6.28 -13.81 -18.61
C ASN A 217 5.40 -12.56 -18.66
N ARG A 218 6.00 -11.43 -19.03
CA ARG A 218 5.32 -10.16 -19.22
C ARG A 218 6.16 -9.24 -20.11
N ARG A 219 5.58 -8.15 -20.57
CA ARG A 219 6.28 -7.21 -21.44
C ARG A 219 7.51 -6.63 -20.76
N ALA A 220 8.61 -6.56 -21.51
CA ALA A 220 9.83 -5.88 -21.14
C ALA A 220 10.42 -5.17 -22.37
N ILE A 221 11.11 -4.06 -22.17
CA ILE A 221 11.73 -3.28 -23.26
C ILE A 221 13.19 -3.66 -23.50
N SER A 222 13.80 -4.33 -22.55
CA SER A 222 15.19 -4.79 -22.61
C SER A 222 15.45 -5.90 -21.61
N VAL A 223 16.59 -6.58 -21.73
CA VAL A 223 17.05 -7.59 -20.76
C VAL A 223 17.24 -6.97 -19.36
N GLN A 224 17.70 -5.72 -19.29
CA GLN A 224 17.85 -5.02 -18.03
C GLN A 224 16.50 -4.73 -17.37
N ASP A 225 15.53 -4.28 -18.13
CA ASP A 225 14.16 -4.08 -17.67
C ASP A 225 13.54 -5.40 -17.17
N ALA A 226 13.70 -6.48 -17.92
CA ALA A 226 13.29 -7.82 -17.52
C ALA A 226 13.93 -8.26 -16.20
N ALA A 227 15.23 -7.98 -16.01
CA ALA A 227 15.93 -8.31 -14.77
C ALA A 227 15.39 -7.53 -13.56
N VAL A 228 15.09 -6.24 -13.72
CA VAL A 228 14.45 -5.40 -12.69
C VAL A 228 13.10 -5.99 -12.29
N GLN A 229 12.24 -6.28 -13.27
CA GLN A 229 10.92 -6.86 -13.03
C GLN A 229 11.00 -8.25 -12.39
N LEU A 230 11.97 -9.08 -12.79
CA LEU A 230 12.18 -10.39 -12.20
C LEU A 230 12.64 -10.28 -10.72
N CYS A 231 13.58 -9.39 -10.43
CA CYS A 231 14.01 -9.14 -9.05
C CYS A 231 12.86 -8.61 -8.19
N ALA A 232 12.04 -7.70 -8.71
CA ALA A 232 10.86 -7.19 -8.04
C ALA A 232 9.88 -8.31 -7.68
N GLU A 233 9.61 -9.21 -8.63
CA GLU A 233 8.71 -10.35 -8.44
C GLU A 233 9.26 -11.35 -7.40
N LEU A 234 10.56 -11.65 -7.44
CA LEU A 234 11.20 -12.52 -6.45
C LEU A 234 11.16 -11.92 -5.05
N ASN A 235 11.47 -10.63 -4.93
CA ASN A 235 11.40 -9.91 -3.66
C ASN A 235 9.97 -9.88 -3.12
N ARG A 236 8.99 -9.65 -3.97
CA ARG A 236 7.57 -9.65 -3.59
C ARG A 236 7.12 -11.05 -3.14
N ALA A 237 7.46 -12.10 -3.87
CA ALA A 237 7.08 -13.47 -3.55
C ALA A 237 7.72 -13.95 -2.23
N ASN A 238 8.98 -13.57 -1.99
CA ASN A 238 9.70 -13.92 -0.77
C ASN A 238 9.35 -13.01 0.43
N HIS A 239 8.69 -11.88 0.16
CA HIS A 239 8.24 -10.98 1.23
C HIS A 239 7.11 -11.63 2.03
N GLY A 240 7.27 -11.85 3.28
CA GLY A 240 6.23 -12.45 4.14
C GLY A 240 6.42 -13.94 4.38
N THR A 241 7.49 -14.54 3.88
CA THR A 241 7.90 -15.89 4.29
C THR A 241 8.35 -15.91 5.77
N ILE A 242 8.77 -14.76 6.30
CA ILE A 242 9.05 -14.54 7.72
C ILE A 242 8.09 -13.46 8.22
N LYS A 243 7.28 -13.79 9.23
CA LYS A 243 6.36 -12.87 9.90
C LYS A 243 6.74 -12.76 11.37
N LEU A 244 6.99 -11.54 11.81
CA LEU A 244 7.23 -11.19 13.19
C LEU A 244 6.08 -10.31 13.68
N ARG A 245 5.47 -10.69 14.81
CA ARG A 245 4.42 -9.88 15.45
C ARG A 245 4.77 -9.71 16.92
N PHE A 246 4.66 -8.50 17.40
CA PHE A 246 4.86 -8.19 18.81
C PHE A 246 4.10 -6.91 19.17
N THR A 247 3.88 -6.71 20.45
CA THR A 247 3.27 -5.49 20.99
C THR A 247 4.29 -4.76 21.83
N VAL A 248 4.35 -3.47 21.69
CA VAL A 248 5.14 -2.56 22.52
C VAL A 248 4.21 -1.60 23.25
N PRO A 249 4.60 -1.05 24.41
CA PRO A 249 3.88 0.06 25.03
C PRO A 249 3.74 1.21 24.04
N GLY A 250 2.64 1.93 24.15
CA GLY A 250 2.43 3.15 23.35
C GLY A 250 3.56 4.14 23.60
N ASP A 251 3.98 4.82 22.53
CA ASP A 251 4.98 5.89 22.57
C ASP A 251 4.50 7.04 21.67
N TRP A 252 4.80 8.28 22.07
CA TRP A 252 4.32 9.49 21.41
C TRP A 252 5.44 10.24 20.71
#